data_3c564823dd8f8bba2e2146cf663ff3a6
#
_entry.id   3c564823dd8f8bba2e2146cf663ff3a6
#
_cell.length_a   1.000
_cell.length_b   1.000
_cell.length_c   1.000
_cell.angle_alpha   90.00
_cell.angle_beta   90.00
_cell.angle_gamma   90.00
#
_symmetry.space_group_name_H-M   'P 1'
#
loop_
_entity.id
_entity.type
_entity.pdbx_description
1 polymer ?
#
loop_
_entity_poly.entity_id
_entity_poly.type
_entity_poly.pdbx_seq_one_letter_code
_entity_poly.pdbx_strand_id
1 'polypeptide(L)'
;MSAAGVALAATGAIVAQSATATTLPAAKTYTGRAFDTCTAPSLSAMKAWKTGFYGAAAVYVGGKNRGCAQPNLTASWVKSVSASGWKLIPLYVGAQPPCQSGANPEKMTASTAASLGAKDGADAVAKAAALGMKSGSPLYLDMESYDTTNTSCNNAVLTYVRAWDKAVHAKNYRTGFYGFRSSSAKAVATTTNRTDMPDILWYALWDKVNTTTSDWPFASTLWTGHRRAHQYMVNSKESRGGYTITVDRDAWDAPVAIVG
;
A
#
# COMPACT_ATOMS: atom_id res chain seq x y z
N MET A 1 79.20 -2.06 4.36
CA MET A 1 78.24 -1.05 4.85
C MET A 1 76.86 -1.45 4.36
N SER A 2 76.08 -2.10 5.23
CA SER A 2 74.71 -2.55 4.92
C SER A 2 73.71 -1.58 5.51
N ALA A 3 72.86 -0.99 4.67
CA ALA A 3 71.76 -0.15 5.12
C ALA A 3 70.52 -1.00 5.30
N ALA A 4 69.99 -1.10 6.52
CA ALA A 4 68.74 -1.76 6.80
C ALA A 4 67.58 -0.76 6.61
N GLY A 5 66.66 -1.06 5.69
CA GLY A 5 65.44 -0.30 5.49
C GLY A 5 64.37 -0.79 6.47
N VAL A 6 63.81 0.14 7.25
CA VAL A 6 62.64 -0.11 8.12
C VAL A 6 61.39 0.20 7.33
N ALA A 7 60.55 -0.82 7.14
CA ALA A 7 59.21 -0.66 6.57
C ALA A 7 58.20 -0.34 7.68
N LEU A 8 57.59 0.84 7.63
CA LEU A 8 56.43 1.17 8.47
C LEU A 8 55.15 0.55 7.86
N ALA A 9 54.54 -0.36 8.59
CA ALA A 9 53.21 -0.84 8.27
C ALA A 9 52.16 0.11 8.89
N ALA A 10 51.38 0.80 8.04
CA ALA A 10 50.25 1.60 8.49
C ALA A 10 49.02 0.70 8.67
N THR A 11 48.63 0.43 9.91
CA THR A 11 47.37 -0.27 10.25
C THR A 11 46.22 0.74 10.17
N GLY A 12 45.48 0.72 9.06
CA GLY A 12 44.22 1.46 8.93
C GLY A 12 43.12 0.83 9.80
N ALA A 13 42.68 1.51 10.84
CA ALA A 13 41.51 1.10 11.60
C ALA A 13 40.23 1.34 10.79
N ILE A 14 39.56 0.30 10.39
CA ILE A 14 38.21 0.37 9.79
C ILE A 14 37.24 0.67 10.91
N VAL A 15 36.76 1.92 11.00
CA VAL A 15 35.65 2.29 11.90
C VAL A 15 34.38 1.77 11.27
N ALA A 16 33.85 0.67 11.78
CA ALA A 16 32.54 0.19 11.44
C ALA A 16 31.49 1.19 11.95
N GLN A 17 30.91 1.99 11.07
CA GLN A 17 29.74 2.80 11.39
C GLN A 17 28.57 1.88 11.66
N SER A 18 28.14 1.76 12.91
CA SER A 18 26.89 1.12 13.29
C SER A 18 25.74 1.91 12.67
N ALA A 19 25.09 1.34 11.67
CA ALA A 19 23.84 1.90 11.16
C ALA A 19 22.80 1.85 12.29
N THR A 20 22.46 3.00 12.85
CA THR A 20 21.33 3.11 13.77
C THR A 20 20.08 2.72 12.99
N ALA A 21 19.45 1.63 13.40
CA ALA A 21 18.14 1.24 12.87
C ALA A 21 17.16 2.38 13.19
N THR A 22 16.80 3.15 12.18
CA THR A 22 15.76 4.17 12.32
C THR A 22 14.45 3.47 12.61
N THR A 23 13.94 3.60 13.82
CA THR A 23 12.61 3.09 14.18
C THR A 23 11.56 3.84 13.35
N LEU A 24 10.65 3.08 12.71
CA LEU A 24 9.51 3.67 12.00
C LEU A 24 8.71 4.58 12.94
N PRO A 25 8.29 5.78 12.51
CA PRO A 25 7.37 6.61 13.28
C PRO A 25 6.12 5.81 13.68
N ALA A 26 5.51 6.14 14.81
CA ALA A 26 4.27 5.50 15.24
C ALA A 26 3.21 5.56 14.14
N ALA A 27 2.47 4.47 13.94
CA ALA A 27 1.42 4.43 12.93
C ALA A 27 0.28 5.38 13.33
N LYS A 28 -0.22 6.15 12.36
CA LYS A 28 -1.48 6.86 12.51
C LYS A 28 -2.58 5.91 12.04
N THR A 29 -3.38 5.40 12.96
CA THR A 29 -4.47 4.46 12.67
C THR A 29 -5.81 5.18 12.56
N TYR A 30 -6.74 4.56 11.85
CA TYR A 30 -8.14 4.95 11.79
C TYR A 30 -9.00 3.69 11.92
N THR A 31 -10.07 3.78 12.71
CA THR A 31 -11.09 2.75 12.82
C THR A 31 -12.43 3.37 12.47
N GLY A 32 -13.12 2.82 11.47
CA GLY A 32 -14.40 3.33 11.00
C GLY A 32 -14.69 3.03 9.53
N ARG A 33 -15.62 3.77 8.94
CA ARG A 33 -15.97 3.61 7.53
C ARG A 33 -15.06 4.44 6.64
N ALA A 34 -14.53 3.79 5.60
CA ALA A 34 -13.79 4.41 4.53
C ALA A 34 -14.49 4.14 3.19
N PHE A 35 -14.03 4.82 2.16
CA PHE A 35 -14.40 4.53 0.78
C PHE A 35 -13.19 4.65 -0.13
N ASP A 36 -13.23 3.92 -1.23
CA ASP A 36 -12.38 4.18 -2.37
C ASP A 36 -13.21 4.58 -3.59
N THR A 37 -12.58 5.28 -4.51
CA THR A 37 -13.18 5.73 -5.76
C THR A 37 -12.09 5.98 -6.80
N CYS A 38 -12.38 5.72 -8.06
CA CYS A 38 -11.37 5.70 -9.12
C CYS A 38 -10.62 7.05 -9.26
N THR A 39 -11.30 8.18 -9.11
CA THR A 39 -10.71 9.53 -9.19
C THR A 39 -10.91 10.27 -7.88
N ALA A 40 -9.85 10.84 -7.31
CA ALA A 40 -9.95 11.67 -6.11
C ALA A 40 -10.98 12.80 -6.32
N PRO A 41 -12.00 12.91 -5.43
CA PRO A 41 -13.06 13.92 -5.58
C PRO A 41 -12.51 15.34 -5.45
N SER A 42 -13.25 16.32 -5.94
CA SER A 42 -12.88 17.74 -5.75
C SER A 42 -12.86 18.13 -4.27
N LEU A 43 -12.14 19.20 -3.91
CA LEU A 43 -12.14 19.72 -2.53
C LEU A 43 -13.55 20.03 -2.04
N SER A 44 -14.40 20.58 -2.90
CA SER A 44 -15.79 20.89 -2.56
C SER A 44 -16.62 19.65 -2.27
N ALA A 45 -16.42 18.58 -3.07
CA ALA A 45 -17.07 17.29 -2.83
C ALA A 45 -16.58 16.66 -1.51
N MET A 46 -15.27 16.66 -1.24
CA MET A 46 -14.72 16.16 0.01
C MET A 46 -15.24 16.93 1.22
N LYS A 47 -15.38 18.26 1.12
CA LYS A 47 -15.96 19.09 2.17
C LYS A 47 -17.45 18.74 2.41
N ALA A 48 -18.23 18.60 1.37
CA ALA A 48 -19.65 18.22 1.47
C ALA A 48 -19.83 16.81 2.06
N TRP A 49 -19.00 15.87 1.65
CA TRP A 49 -19.05 14.49 2.10
C TRP A 49 -18.57 14.29 3.55
N LYS A 50 -17.83 15.25 4.12
CA LYS A 50 -17.35 15.18 5.50
C LYS A 50 -18.48 15.18 6.54
N THR A 51 -19.65 15.65 6.19
CA THR A 51 -20.85 15.60 7.07
C THR A 51 -21.49 14.21 7.16
N GLY A 52 -21.00 13.25 6.36
CA GLY A 52 -21.45 11.88 6.35
C GLY A 52 -20.72 10.99 7.37
N PHE A 53 -20.91 9.69 7.22
CA PHE A 53 -20.35 8.68 8.12
C PHE A 53 -18.95 8.18 7.73
N TYR A 54 -18.41 8.62 6.60
CA TYR A 54 -17.04 8.27 6.21
C TYR A 54 -16.01 9.18 6.88
N GLY A 55 -14.93 8.58 7.37
CA GLY A 55 -13.82 9.33 7.94
C GLY A 55 -12.50 9.18 7.19
N ALA A 56 -12.43 8.22 6.25
CA ALA A 56 -11.26 8.00 5.42
C ALA A 56 -11.64 7.80 3.96
N ALA A 57 -10.69 8.10 3.06
CA ALA A 57 -10.83 7.92 1.62
C ALA A 57 -9.52 7.40 1.03
N ALA A 58 -9.60 6.36 0.20
CA ALA A 58 -8.45 5.90 -0.56
C ALA A 58 -8.23 6.78 -1.80
N VAL A 59 -6.95 6.97 -2.13
CA VAL A 59 -6.51 7.77 -3.27
C VAL A 59 -5.40 7.03 -4.01
N TYR A 60 -5.55 6.91 -5.33
CA TYR A 60 -4.62 6.20 -6.20
C TYR A 60 -3.40 7.07 -6.50
N VAL A 61 -2.35 6.95 -5.68
CA VAL A 61 -1.16 7.82 -5.75
C VAL A 61 -0.29 7.57 -6.97
N GLY A 62 -0.33 6.35 -7.55
CA GLY A 62 0.51 6.02 -8.71
C GLY A 62 0.28 4.62 -9.27
N GLY A 63 1.22 4.20 -10.09
CA GLY A 63 1.27 2.92 -10.77
C GLY A 63 0.82 2.98 -12.24
N LYS A 64 1.46 2.17 -13.08
CA LYS A 64 1.16 2.14 -14.52
C LYS A 64 -0.22 1.56 -14.83
N ASN A 65 -0.72 0.70 -13.95
CA ASN A 65 -2.03 0.07 -14.11
C ASN A 65 -3.17 0.87 -13.46
N ARG A 66 -2.89 2.08 -12.96
CA ARG A 66 -3.93 2.96 -12.42
C ARG A 66 -4.96 3.30 -13.49
N GLY A 67 -6.22 2.89 -13.28
CA GLY A 67 -7.29 2.96 -14.27
C GLY A 67 -7.81 4.38 -14.58
N CYS A 68 -7.67 5.34 -13.64
CA CYS A 68 -8.25 6.68 -13.77
C CYS A 68 -7.21 7.78 -13.63
N ALA A 69 -7.41 8.87 -14.39
CA ALA A 69 -6.67 10.11 -14.19
C ALA A 69 -6.99 10.72 -12.80
N GLN A 70 -6.02 11.46 -12.24
CA GLN A 70 -6.13 12.08 -10.90
C GLN A 70 -5.97 13.61 -10.98
N PRO A 71 -6.86 14.33 -11.68
CA PRO A 71 -6.69 15.78 -11.91
C PRO A 71 -6.73 16.59 -10.61
N ASN A 72 -7.43 16.10 -9.59
CA ASN A 72 -7.57 16.78 -8.30
C ASN A 72 -6.43 16.41 -7.31
N LEU A 73 -5.79 15.28 -7.46
CA LEU A 73 -4.83 14.75 -6.47
C LEU A 73 -3.48 15.47 -6.56
N THR A 74 -3.34 16.52 -5.77
CA THR A 74 -2.13 17.33 -5.64
C THR A 74 -1.70 17.42 -4.17
N ALA A 75 -0.47 17.84 -3.89
CA ALA A 75 -0.01 18.06 -2.51
C ALA A 75 -0.90 19.07 -1.75
N SER A 76 -1.38 20.13 -2.42
CA SER A 76 -2.31 21.10 -1.83
C SER A 76 -3.68 20.48 -1.53
N TRP A 77 -4.19 19.60 -2.38
CA TRP A 77 -5.40 18.83 -2.13
C TRP A 77 -5.24 17.91 -0.92
N VAL A 78 -4.16 17.14 -0.88
CA VAL A 78 -3.85 16.23 0.25
C VAL A 78 -3.79 16.99 1.57
N LYS A 79 -3.07 18.13 1.60
CA LYS A 79 -2.98 19.00 2.77
C LYS A 79 -4.36 19.50 3.21
N SER A 80 -5.14 20.03 2.29
CA SER A 80 -6.46 20.63 2.57
C SER A 80 -7.48 19.61 3.04
N VAL A 81 -7.53 18.44 2.38
CA VAL A 81 -8.43 17.34 2.75
C VAL A 81 -8.06 16.76 4.11
N SER A 82 -6.76 16.54 4.36
CA SER A 82 -6.29 16.07 5.67
C SER A 82 -6.58 17.07 6.78
N ALA A 83 -6.37 18.37 6.55
CA ALA A 83 -6.67 19.45 7.49
C ALA A 83 -8.16 19.55 7.82
N SER A 84 -9.05 19.18 6.89
CA SER A 84 -10.50 19.10 7.14
C SER A 84 -10.93 17.85 7.91
N GLY A 85 -9.97 17.03 8.36
CA GLY A 85 -10.20 15.87 9.24
C GLY A 85 -10.33 14.53 8.52
N TRP A 86 -10.26 14.48 7.17
CA TRP A 86 -10.18 13.23 6.43
C TRP A 86 -8.89 12.47 6.72
N LYS A 87 -8.99 11.17 6.78
CA LYS A 87 -7.84 10.27 6.73
C LYS A 87 -7.67 9.80 5.29
N LEU A 88 -6.42 9.75 4.81
CA LEU A 88 -6.14 9.34 3.43
C LEU A 88 -5.44 7.97 3.43
N ILE A 89 -5.81 7.14 2.48
CA ILE A 89 -5.33 5.79 2.29
C ILE A 89 -4.64 5.76 0.91
N PRO A 90 -3.29 5.81 0.85
CA PRO A 90 -2.58 5.84 -0.42
C PRO A 90 -2.52 4.44 -1.06
N LEU A 91 -3.13 4.31 -2.24
CA LEU A 91 -3.20 3.08 -3.03
C LEU A 91 -2.34 3.21 -4.29
N TYR A 92 -1.61 2.16 -4.63
CA TYR A 92 -0.71 2.11 -5.78
C TYR A 92 -1.00 0.86 -6.63
N VAL A 93 -1.34 1.05 -7.91
CA VAL A 93 -1.64 -0.04 -8.83
C VAL A 93 -0.39 -0.41 -9.61
N GLY A 94 0.38 -1.34 -9.06
CA GLY A 94 1.63 -1.82 -9.63
C GLY A 94 1.46 -2.80 -10.80
N ALA A 95 2.56 -3.43 -11.21
CA ALA A 95 2.51 -4.48 -12.21
C ALA A 95 1.60 -5.62 -11.75
N GLN A 96 0.77 -6.13 -12.67
CA GLN A 96 -0.26 -7.13 -12.37
C GLN A 96 0.22 -8.56 -12.67
N PRO A 97 -0.51 -9.60 -12.19
CA PRO A 97 -0.11 -10.99 -12.34
C PRO A 97 0.05 -11.41 -13.82
N PRO A 98 1.03 -12.27 -14.15
CA PRO A 98 1.25 -12.71 -15.53
C PRO A 98 0.07 -13.52 -16.09
N CYS A 99 -0.67 -14.25 -15.24
CA CYS A 99 -1.81 -15.07 -15.64
C CYS A 99 -3.17 -14.36 -15.50
N GLN A 100 -3.19 -13.09 -15.16
CA GLN A 100 -4.44 -12.32 -15.14
C GLN A 100 -4.97 -12.13 -16.58
N SER A 101 -6.26 -12.29 -16.77
CA SER A 101 -6.89 -12.20 -18.09
C SER A 101 -7.05 -10.76 -18.62
N GLY A 102 -7.04 -9.75 -17.76
CA GLY A 102 -7.22 -8.35 -18.14
C GLY A 102 -6.10 -7.79 -19.01
N ALA A 103 -6.41 -6.78 -19.82
CA ALA A 103 -5.47 -6.00 -20.62
C ALA A 103 -4.81 -4.93 -19.73
N ASN A 104 -3.82 -5.33 -18.93
CA ASN A 104 -3.07 -4.39 -18.10
C ASN A 104 -1.87 -3.82 -18.87
N PRO A 105 -1.60 -2.50 -18.74
CA PRO A 105 -0.41 -1.87 -19.34
C PRO A 105 0.91 -2.48 -18.92
N GLU A 106 1.01 -3.01 -17.69
CA GLU A 106 2.21 -3.68 -17.20
C GLU A 106 1.84 -4.95 -16.41
N LYS A 107 2.32 -6.10 -16.89
CA LYS A 107 2.27 -7.38 -16.17
C LYS A 107 3.69 -7.83 -15.84
N MET A 108 3.86 -8.41 -14.66
CA MET A 108 5.12 -9.04 -14.30
C MET A 108 5.30 -10.39 -15.02
N THR A 109 6.52 -10.86 -15.10
CA THR A 109 6.88 -12.22 -15.45
C THR A 109 7.69 -12.84 -14.31
N ALA A 110 7.96 -14.14 -14.33
CA ALA A 110 8.82 -14.77 -13.34
C ALA A 110 10.22 -14.11 -13.27
N SER A 111 10.76 -13.68 -14.41
CA SER A 111 12.08 -13.04 -14.50
C SER A 111 12.08 -11.56 -14.11
N THR A 112 10.96 -10.86 -14.23
CA THR A 112 10.87 -9.41 -13.96
C THR A 112 10.24 -9.08 -12.61
N ALA A 113 9.59 -10.04 -11.94
CA ALA A 113 8.81 -9.82 -10.71
C ALA A 113 9.60 -9.08 -9.62
N ALA A 114 10.81 -9.53 -9.31
CA ALA A 114 11.63 -8.90 -8.28
C ALA A 114 12.05 -7.47 -8.65
N SER A 115 12.50 -7.25 -9.88
CA SER A 115 12.95 -5.93 -10.34
C SER A 115 11.79 -4.94 -10.47
N LEU A 116 10.63 -5.38 -10.98
CA LEU A 116 9.43 -4.56 -11.05
C LEU A 116 8.89 -4.24 -9.65
N GLY A 117 8.83 -5.21 -8.74
CA GLY A 117 8.40 -4.97 -7.36
C GLY A 117 9.25 -3.91 -6.66
N ALA A 118 10.57 -4.01 -6.77
CA ALA A 118 11.49 -3.03 -6.19
C ALA A 118 11.33 -1.63 -6.83
N LYS A 119 11.16 -1.56 -8.16
CA LYS A 119 10.93 -0.32 -8.89
C LYS A 119 9.61 0.35 -8.52
N ASP A 120 8.53 -0.42 -8.50
CA ASP A 120 7.20 0.07 -8.19
C ASP A 120 7.09 0.49 -6.72
N GLY A 121 7.74 -0.23 -5.79
CA GLY A 121 7.82 0.17 -4.38
C GLY A 121 8.55 1.51 -4.20
N ALA A 122 9.66 1.71 -4.91
CA ALA A 122 10.38 2.99 -4.90
C ALA A 122 9.55 4.13 -5.52
N ASP A 123 8.85 3.88 -6.63
CA ASP A 123 7.95 4.86 -7.26
C ASP A 123 6.75 5.21 -6.37
N ALA A 124 6.16 4.22 -5.70
CA ALA A 124 5.07 4.44 -4.75
C ALA A 124 5.47 5.40 -3.63
N VAL A 125 6.66 5.19 -3.05
CA VAL A 125 7.23 6.10 -2.05
C VAL A 125 7.44 7.50 -2.60
N ALA A 126 8.04 7.62 -3.79
CA ALA A 126 8.30 8.92 -4.42
C ALA A 126 6.99 9.69 -4.70
N LYS A 127 5.95 9.00 -5.21
CA LYS A 127 4.63 9.58 -5.47
C LYS A 127 3.93 10.05 -4.19
N ALA A 128 3.93 9.22 -3.15
CA ALA A 128 3.35 9.57 -1.86
C ALA A 128 4.09 10.75 -1.19
N ALA A 129 5.42 10.74 -1.22
CA ALA A 129 6.23 11.84 -0.69
C ALA A 129 5.96 13.16 -1.43
N ALA A 130 5.87 13.13 -2.77
CA ALA A 130 5.54 14.30 -3.58
C ALA A 130 4.14 14.87 -3.26
N LEU A 131 3.21 14.03 -2.78
CA LEU A 131 1.90 14.44 -2.29
C LEU A 131 1.92 14.92 -0.82
N GLY A 132 3.06 14.94 -0.16
CA GLY A 132 3.20 15.38 1.23
C GLY A 132 2.86 14.30 2.28
N MET A 133 2.77 13.03 1.86
CA MET A 133 2.61 11.90 2.77
C MET A 133 3.98 11.48 3.30
N LYS A 134 4.17 11.55 4.61
CA LYS A 134 5.47 11.40 5.26
C LYS A 134 5.82 9.95 5.55
N SER A 135 7.11 9.73 5.85
CA SER A 135 7.63 8.50 6.44
C SER A 135 6.75 8.00 7.60
N GLY A 136 6.57 6.69 7.71
CA GLY A 136 5.60 6.06 8.61
C GLY A 136 4.19 5.91 8.03
N SER A 137 3.85 6.60 6.93
CA SER A 137 2.60 6.36 6.20
C SER A 137 2.57 4.94 5.63
N PRO A 138 1.40 4.28 5.57
CA PRO A 138 1.23 3.07 4.78
C PRO A 138 1.17 3.42 3.28
N LEU A 139 1.62 2.48 2.45
CA LEU A 139 1.36 2.45 1.01
C LEU A 139 0.70 1.11 0.70
N TYR A 140 -0.47 1.13 0.11
CA TYR A 140 -1.23 -0.09 -0.21
C TYR A 140 -0.97 -0.48 -1.66
N LEU A 141 -0.41 -1.67 -1.87
CA LEU A 141 -0.25 -2.27 -3.19
C LEU A 141 -1.58 -2.88 -3.62
N ASP A 142 -2.09 -2.46 -4.77
CA ASP A 142 -3.27 -3.04 -5.40
C ASP A 142 -2.87 -4.20 -6.32
N MET A 143 -3.34 -5.38 -5.97
CA MET A 143 -3.12 -6.61 -6.72
C MET A 143 -4.45 -7.28 -7.04
N GLU A 144 -4.81 -7.21 -8.30
CA GLU A 144 -6.05 -7.78 -8.81
C GLU A 144 -6.13 -9.31 -8.71
N SER A 145 -7.31 -9.84 -8.93
CA SER A 145 -7.57 -11.28 -8.89
C SER A 145 -6.84 -12.02 -10.01
N TYR A 146 -6.31 -13.21 -9.71
CA TYR A 146 -5.68 -14.12 -10.65
C TYR A 146 -5.86 -15.59 -10.22
N ASP A 147 -5.52 -16.53 -11.06
CA ASP A 147 -5.55 -17.95 -10.75
C ASP A 147 -4.36 -18.34 -9.85
N THR A 148 -4.60 -18.47 -8.54
CA THR A 148 -3.59 -18.85 -7.54
C THR A 148 -3.19 -20.33 -7.60
N THR A 149 -3.90 -21.16 -8.36
CA THR A 149 -3.51 -22.57 -8.60
C THR A 149 -2.41 -22.69 -9.64
N ASN A 150 -2.23 -21.66 -10.47
CA ASN A 150 -1.07 -21.53 -11.35
C ASN A 150 0.16 -21.19 -10.52
N THR A 151 0.93 -22.22 -10.16
CA THR A 151 2.11 -22.10 -9.28
C THR A 151 3.14 -21.08 -9.80
N SER A 152 3.41 -21.05 -11.10
CA SER A 152 4.38 -20.11 -11.69
C SER A 152 3.91 -18.66 -11.54
N CYS A 153 2.64 -18.40 -11.82
CA CYS A 153 2.02 -17.10 -11.64
C CYS A 153 2.03 -16.66 -10.17
N ASN A 154 1.59 -17.55 -9.28
CA ASN A 154 1.55 -17.28 -7.84
C ASN A 154 2.94 -16.98 -7.27
N ASN A 155 3.97 -17.72 -7.68
CA ASN A 155 5.35 -17.46 -7.26
C ASN A 155 5.86 -16.11 -7.78
N ALA A 156 5.54 -15.72 -9.01
CA ALA A 156 5.88 -14.41 -9.55
C ALA A 156 5.25 -13.29 -8.73
N VAL A 157 3.95 -13.40 -8.41
CA VAL A 157 3.24 -12.41 -7.57
C VAL A 157 3.87 -12.31 -6.19
N LEU A 158 4.12 -13.42 -5.49
CA LEU A 158 4.72 -13.39 -4.15
C LEU A 158 6.16 -12.83 -4.18
N THR A 159 6.92 -13.07 -5.24
CA THR A 159 8.25 -12.49 -5.45
C THR A 159 8.15 -10.97 -5.64
N TYR A 160 7.19 -10.51 -6.44
CA TYR A 160 6.93 -9.09 -6.65
C TYR A 160 6.54 -8.39 -5.35
N VAL A 161 5.59 -8.96 -4.59
CA VAL A 161 5.12 -8.40 -3.31
C VAL A 161 6.29 -8.23 -2.33
N ARG A 162 7.12 -9.26 -2.14
CA ARG A 162 8.30 -9.17 -1.25
C ARG A 162 9.27 -8.05 -1.67
N ALA A 163 9.55 -7.96 -2.96
CA ALA A 163 10.47 -6.95 -3.47
C ALA A 163 9.89 -5.53 -3.31
N TRP A 164 8.58 -5.37 -3.49
CA TRP A 164 7.85 -4.12 -3.26
C TRP A 164 7.89 -3.73 -1.78
N ASP A 165 7.53 -4.65 -0.88
CA ASP A 165 7.53 -4.43 0.56
C ASP A 165 8.92 -4.02 1.06
N LYS A 166 9.96 -4.74 0.63
CA LYS A 166 11.35 -4.42 0.98
C LYS A 166 11.76 -3.01 0.52
N ALA A 167 11.36 -2.61 -0.69
CA ALA A 167 11.69 -1.29 -1.23
C ALA A 167 10.97 -0.15 -0.47
N VAL A 168 9.71 -0.36 -0.09
CA VAL A 168 8.91 0.57 0.71
C VAL A 168 9.46 0.70 2.13
N HIS A 169 9.75 -0.42 2.80
CA HIS A 169 10.35 -0.43 4.15
C HIS A 169 11.72 0.25 4.18
N ALA A 170 12.55 0.10 3.14
CA ALA A 170 13.85 0.75 3.03
C ALA A 170 13.76 2.28 3.03
N LYS A 171 12.59 2.85 2.80
CA LYS A 171 12.29 4.29 2.85
C LYS A 171 11.47 4.70 4.07
N ASN A 172 11.39 3.83 5.08
CA ASN A 172 10.65 4.05 6.32
C ASN A 172 9.14 4.31 6.10
N TYR A 173 8.53 3.69 5.09
CA TYR A 173 7.08 3.60 4.92
C TYR A 173 6.60 2.22 5.37
N ARG A 174 5.32 2.10 5.70
CA ARG A 174 4.66 0.82 5.98
C ARG A 174 4.10 0.24 4.70
N THR A 175 3.97 -1.08 4.66
CA THR A 175 3.37 -1.77 3.51
C THR A 175 1.96 -2.23 3.83
N GLY A 176 1.06 -1.95 2.91
CA GLY A 176 -0.29 -2.50 2.89
C GLY A 176 -0.49 -3.28 1.60
N PHE A 177 -1.46 -4.16 1.60
CA PHE A 177 -1.82 -4.95 0.44
C PHE A 177 -3.34 -4.94 0.28
N TYR A 178 -3.81 -4.52 -0.89
CA TYR A 178 -5.19 -4.71 -1.32
C TYR A 178 -5.27 -5.91 -2.26
N GLY A 179 -6.27 -6.77 -2.05
CA GLY A 179 -6.49 -7.90 -2.93
C GLY A 179 -7.75 -8.71 -2.58
N PHE A 180 -8.07 -9.65 -3.43
CA PHE A 180 -9.30 -10.44 -3.35
C PHE A 180 -9.19 -11.59 -2.36
N ARG A 181 -10.19 -11.74 -1.50
CA ARG A 181 -10.27 -12.81 -0.48
C ARG A 181 -10.00 -14.20 -1.02
N SER A 182 -10.51 -14.53 -2.20
CA SER A 182 -10.39 -15.86 -2.82
C SER A 182 -9.15 -16.02 -3.70
N SER A 183 -8.38 -14.96 -3.94
CA SER A 183 -7.24 -14.92 -4.86
C SER A 183 -6.02 -14.25 -4.24
N SER A 184 -5.67 -13.03 -4.64
CA SER A 184 -4.43 -12.34 -4.27
C SER A 184 -4.24 -12.18 -2.76
N ALA A 185 -5.27 -11.79 -2.00
CA ALA A 185 -5.19 -11.71 -0.54
C ALA A 185 -4.99 -13.08 0.11
N LYS A 186 -5.66 -14.15 -0.44
CA LYS A 186 -5.44 -15.52 0.03
C LYS A 186 -3.99 -15.95 -0.19
N ALA A 187 -3.41 -15.68 -1.35
CA ALA A 187 -2.02 -16.05 -1.65
C ALA A 187 -1.05 -15.45 -0.63
N VAL A 188 -1.21 -14.16 -0.32
CA VAL A 188 -0.40 -13.47 0.70
C VAL A 188 -0.68 -14.01 2.11
N ALA A 189 -1.93 -14.34 2.43
CA ALA A 189 -2.31 -14.86 3.75
C ALA A 189 -1.81 -16.28 4.01
N THR A 190 -1.74 -17.12 2.98
CA THR A 190 -1.43 -18.56 3.13
C THR A 190 0.03 -18.92 2.83
N THR A 191 0.84 -17.98 2.32
CA THR A 191 2.27 -18.27 2.11
C THR A 191 2.97 -18.60 3.42
N THR A 192 3.77 -19.66 3.43
CA THR A 192 4.56 -20.07 4.60
C THR A 192 5.77 -19.20 4.85
N ASN A 193 6.37 -18.66 3.77
CA ASN A 193 7.45 -17.69 3.91
C ASN A 193 6.87 -16.29 4.17
N ARG A 194 6.97 -15.84 5.42
CA ARG A 194 6.44 -14.54 5.89
C ARG A 194 7.46 -13.39 5.82
N THR A 195 8.67 -13.63 5.30
CA THR A 195 9.69 -12.60 5.15
C THR A 195 9.26 -11.60 4.08
N ASP A 196 9.41 -10.31 4.38
CA ASP A 196 9.01 -9.21 3.50
C ASP A 196 7.56 -9.37 2.98
N MET A 197 6.62 -9.65 3.89
CA MET A 197 5.18 -9.67 3.62
C MET A 197 4.52 -8.40 4.16
N PRO A 198 3.38 -7.98 3.58
CA PRO A 198 2.72 -6.73 3.95
C PRO A 198 2.40 -6.62 5.44
N ASP A 199 2.63 -5.43 6.02
CA ASP A 199 2.29 -5.11 7.41
C ASP A 199 0.77 -5.08 7.64
N ILE A 200 -0.01 -4.76 6.59
CA ILE A 200 -1.44 -4.49 6.65
C ILE A 200 -2.13 -5.22 5.50
N LEU A 201 -3.30 -5.80 5.78
CA LEU A 201 -4.14 -6.41 4.74
C LEU A 201 -5.48 -5.68 4.60
N TRP A 202 -5.79 -5.27 3.38
CA TRP A 202 -7.09 -4.79 2.92
C TRP A 202 -7.64 -5.80 1.90
N TYR A 203 -8.63 -6.60 2.31
CA TYR A 203 -9.18 -7.64 1.45
C TYR A 203 -10.53 -7.23 0.86
N ALA A 204 -10.80 -7.66 -0.37
CA ALA A 204 -12.08 -7.50 -1.03
C ALA A 204 -12.92 -8.78 -0.87
N LEU A 205 -14.10 -8.61 -0.30
CA LEU A 205 -15.17 -9.60 -0.19
C LEU A 205 -16.50 -8.86 -0.14
N TRP A 206 -17.26 -8.89 -1.21
CA TRP A 206 -18.46 -8.05 -1.38
C TRP A 206 -19.72 -8.70 -0.78
N ASP A 207 -19.68 -8.97 0.51
CA ASP A 207 -20.73 -9.60 1.31
C ASP A 207 -21.69 -8.61 1.99
N LYS A 208 -21.44 -7.29 1.84
CA LYS A 208 -22.19 -6.18 2.44
C LYS A 208 -22.04 -6.09 3.96
N VAL A 209 -21.10 -6.77 4.57
CA VAL A 209 -20.86 -6.80 6.01
C VAL A 209 -19.75 -5.81 6.39
N ASN A 210 -20.11 -4.72 7.04
CA ASN A 210 -19.17 -3.65 7.44
C ASN A 210 -18.41 -4.05 8.72
N THR A 211 -17.42 -4.93 8.58
CA THR A 211 -16.57 -5.39 9.69
C THR A 211 -15.16 -5.72 9.22
N THR A 212 -14.20 -5.70 10.12
CA THR A 212 -12.82 -6.17 9.92
C THR A 212 -12.47 -7.38 10.78
N THR A 213 -13.42 -7.88 11.58
CA THR A 213 -13.15 -8.89 12.61
C THR A 213 -14.11 -10.07 12.62
N SER A 214 -15.43 -9.87 12.59
CA SER A 214 -16.41 -10.93 12.82
C SER A 214 -16.48 -11.98 11.71
N ASP A 215 -16.09 -11.62 10.51
CA ASP A 215 -16.05 -12.48 9.33
C ASP A 215 -14.65 -12.54 8.69
N TRP A 216 -13.62 -12.31 9.51
CA TRP A 216 -12.23 -12.37 9.06
C TRP A 216 -11.90 -13.72 8.39
N PRO A 217 -11.59 -13.74 7.07
CA PRO A 217 -11.58 -14.97 6.31
C PRO A 217 -10.26 -15.77 6.36
N PHE A 218 -9.29 -15.30 7.13
CA PHE A 218 -7.96 -15.89 7.25
C PHE A 218 -7.66 -16.31 8.69
N ALA A 219 -6.46 -16.85 8.97
CA ALA A 219 -6.08 -17.21 10.32
C ALA A 219 -6.20 -16.01 11.29
N SER A 220 -6.83 -16.21 12.44
CA SER A 220 -7.15 -15.13 13.40
C SER A 220 -5.95 -14.36 13.91
N THR A 221 -4.76 -14.99 13.90
CA THR A 221 -3.49 -14.41 14.33
C THR A 221 -2.86 -13.47 13.30
N LEU A 222 -3.33 -13.47 12.05
CA LEU A 222 -2.77 -12.63 10.98
C LEU A 222 -3.34 -11.21 11.06
N TRP A 223 -2.47 -10.23 10.89
CA TRP A 223 -2.79 -8.80 10.84
C TRP A 223 -3.65 -8.31 12.02
N THR A 224 -3.39 -8.80 13.22
CA THR A 224 -4.00 -8.30 14.46
C THR A 224 -3.46 -6.90 14.82
N GLY A 225 -4.13 -6.19 15.73
CA GLY A 225 -3.64 -4.90 16.23
C GLY A 225 -3.75 -3.77 15.21
N HIS A 226 -4.97 -3.48 14.74
CA HIS A 226 -5.25 -2.37 13.81
C HIS A 226 -4.50 -2.49 12.47
N ARG A 227 -4.59 -3.66 11.82
CA ARG A 227 -3.92 -3.93 10.54
C ARG A 227 -4.82 -4.62 9.51
N ARG A 228 -6.15 -4.46 9.65
CA ARG A 228 -7.15 -5.08 8.78
C ARG A 228 -8.07 -4.05 8.16
N ALA A 229 -8.38 -4.22 6.88
CA ALA A 229 -9.43 -3.49 6.19
C ALA A 229 -10.21 -4.43 5.27
N HIS A 230 -11.48 -4.13 5.02
CA HIS A 230 -12.39 -4.95 4.24
C HIS A 230 -13.19 -4.07 3.28
N GLN A 231 -12.99 -4.26 1.96
CA GLN A 231 -13.89 -3.71 0.94
C GLN A 231 -15.10 -4.64 0.83
N TYR A 232 -16.22 -4.20 1.43
CA TYR A 232 -17.39 -5.05 1.61
C TYR A 232 -18.52 -4.81 0.59
N MET A 233 -18.43 -3.71 -0.17
CA MET A 233 -19.42 -3.37 -1.20
C MET A 233 -18.79 -2.49 -2.26
N VAL A 234 -19.14 -2.71 -3.54
CA VAL A 234 -18.62 -1.96 -4.68
C VAL A 234 -19.72 -1.22 -5.42
N ASN A 235 -19.32 -0.26 -6.25
CA ASN A 235 -20.17 0.48 -7.19
C ASN A 235 -21.40 1.14 -6.55
N SER A 236 -21.26 1.61 -5.31
CA SER A 236 -22.34 2.32 -4.60
C SER A 236 -22.41 3.77 -5.04
N LYS A 237 -23.49 4.13 -5.75
CA LYS A 237 -23.73 5.52 -6.14
C LYS A 237 -24.37 6.27 -4.96
N GLU A 238 -23.65 7.23 -4.40
CA GLU A 238 -24.08 7.98 -3.21
C GLU A 238 -24.03 9.49 -3.44
N SER A 239 -24.97 10.21 -2.84
CA SER A 239 -25.06 11.66 -2.94
C SER A 239 -25.01 12.30 -1.55
N ARG A 240 -24.17 13.33 -1.39
CA ARG A 240 -24.06 14.12 -0.16
C ARG A 240 -23.74 15.57 -0.49
N GLY A 241 -24.49 16.49 0.10
CA GLY A 241 -24.28 17.92 -0.09
C GLY A 241 -24.27 18.36 -1.56
N GLY A 242 -25.10 17.75 -2.40
CA GLY A 242 -25.20 18.03 -3.83
C GLY A 242 -24.13 17.33 -4.72
N TYR A 243 -23.23 16.55 -4.15
CA TYR A 243 -22.20 15.81 -4.91
C TYR A 243 -22.49 14.32 -4.91
N THR A 244 -22.57 13.74 -6.10
CA THR A 244 -22.74 12.29 -6.31
C THR A 244 -21.41 11.66 -6.68
N ILE A 245 -21.01 10.62 -5.95
CA ILE A 245 -19.80 9.85 -6.21
C ILE A 245 -20.17 8.37 -6.25
N THR A 246 -19.61 7.62 -7.19
CA THR A 246 -19.64 6.14 -7.14
C THR A 246 -18.44 5.69 -6.32
N VAL A 247 -18.72 4.99 -5.24
CA VAL A 247 -17.71 4.55 -4.26
C VAL A 247 -17.78 3.06 -4.03
N ASP A 248 -16.67 2.49 -3.67
CA ASP A 248 -16.59 1.21 -3.02
C ASP A 248 -16.48 1.45 -1.51
N ARG A 249 -17.16 0.62 -0.72
CA ARG A 249 -17.30 0.82 0.73
C ARG A 249 -16.36 -0.07 1.49
N ASP A 250 -15.67 0.54 2.46
CA ASP A 250 -14.68 -0.14 3.29
C ASP A 250 -15.03 -0.05 4.78
N ALA A 251 -14.84 -1.19 5.46
CA ALA A 251 -14.61 -1.23 6.89
C ALA A 251 -13.11 -1.11 7.13
N TRP A 252 -12.71 -0.18 7.98
CA TRP A 252 -11.30 0.15 8.18
C TRP A 252 -10.90 0.04 9.64
N ASP A 253 -9.84 -0.69 9.93
CA ASP A 253 -9.15 -0.73 11.22
C ASP A 253 -7.64 -0.92 10.97
N ALA A 254 -7.03 0.14 10.41
CA ALA A 254 -5.66 0.06 9.89
C ALA A 254 -4.98 1.44 9.82
N PRO A 255 -3.65 1.47 9.60
CA PRO A 255 -2.90 2.69 9.37
C PRO A 255 -3.40 3.51 8.16
N VAL A 256 -3.23 4.83 8.29
CA VAL A 256 -3.55 5.85 7.28
C VAL A 256 -2.39 6.81 7.10
N ALA A 257 -2.39 7.61 6.04
CA ALA A 257 -1.31 8.53 5.73
C ALA A 257 -1.01 9.52 6.87
N ILE A 258 0.25 9.79 7.10
CA ILE A 258 0.76 10.87 7.92
C ILE A 258 1.01 12.05 6.99
N VAL A 259 0.15 13.07 7.09
CA VAL A 259 0.25 14.31 6.30
C VAL A 259 0.62 15.45 7.23
N GLY A 260 1.55 16.29 6.80
CA GLY A 260 1.98 17.43 7.62
C GLY A 260 2.85 18.41 6.87
#